data_08b02454bbd6707cbf07d2b03696db72
#
_entry.id   08b02454bbd6707cbf07d2b03696db72
#
_cell.length_a   1.000
_cell.length_b   1.000
_cell.length_c   1.000
_cell.angle_alpha   90.00
_cell.angle_beta   90.00
_cell.angle_gamma   90.00
#
_symmetry.space_group_name_H-M   'P 1'
#
loop_
_entity.id
_entity.type
_entity.pdbx_description
1 polymer ?
#
loop_
_entity_poly.entity_id
_entity_poly.type
_entity_poly.pdbx_seq_one_letter_code
_entity_poly.pdbx_strand_id
1 'polypeptide(L)'
;MLLMLVAGCAAPPLPPKAVFPSNLPNGIVARSIRSDGLNGDFFQRPSRKPQRALIMLGGSEGGKMWSNATNQIVEFVNEGYCVMSLAYFGADGLPNDLRGIPLEYFAKAFHWLSTQENVIPNDYALLGVSRGAELALLLGSRYPEVRTVVAIAPSSVVFPGPPKGLLDALRGQHSAWSFGGKEVTFVPIPFSWTTLRGMITGKRTRMFEKALQKKKAVEAAAIRVENIQGPILFVSFSRDQVWPSTWMSSQMMQRLRDRGFRFHYEHSDYDTTHSNWSFEPCWAKILDFLRGQAS
;
A
#
# COMPACT_ATOMS: atom_id res chain seq x y z
N MET A 1 -2.95 8.33 -44.93
CA MET A 1 -2.36 9.21 -43.89
C MET A 1 -3.39 9.41 -42.81
N LEU A 2 -3.42 8.49 -41.85
CA LEU A 2 -4.45 8.44 -40.79
C LEU A 2 -3.80 8.94 -39.48
N LEU A 3 -3.94 10.22 -39.18
CA LEU A 3 -3.60 10.79 -37.89
C LEU A 3 -4.67 10.34 -36.87
N MET A 4 -4.42 9.25 -36.18
CA MET A 4 -5.18 8.97 -34.96
C MET A 4 -4.64 9.88 -33.85
N LEU A 5 -5.49 10.79 -33.39
CA LEU A 5 -5.33 11.52 -32.15
C LEU A 5 -5.25 10.50 -31.01
N VAL A 6 -4.06 10.26 -30.51
CA VAL A 6 -3.86 9.61 -29.22
C VAL A 6 -4.28 10.64 -28.16
N ALA A 7 -5.50 10.51 -27.66
CA ALA A 7 -5.90 11.23 -26.46
C ALA A 7 -4.92 10.83 -25.35
N GLY A 8 -4.02 11.75 -25.01
CA GLY A 8 -3.11 11.56 -23.89
C GLY A 8 -3.97 11.34 -22.64
N CYS A 9 -3.81 10.17 -21.99
CA CYS A 9 -4.28 10.02 -20.63
C CYS A 9 -3.51 11.05 -19.80
N ALA A 10 -4.11 12.20 -19.58
CA ALA A 10 -3.64 13.14 -18.57
C ALA A 10 -3.58 12.36 -17.25
N ALA A 11 -2.45 12.47 -16.57
CA ALA A 11 -2.36 11.98 -15.20
C ALA A 11 -3.55 12.55 -14.42
N PRO A 12 -4.23 11.75 -13.58
CA PRO A 12 -5.32 12.29 -12.78
C PRO A 12 -4.81 13.53 -12.03
N PRO A 13 -5.61 14.58 -11.89
CA PRO A 13 -5.20 15.78 -11.18
C PRO A 13 -4.73 15.38 -9.79
N LEU A 14 -3.63 16.00 -9.34
CA LEU A 14 -3.13 15.82 -7.97
C LEU A 14 -4.29 16.02 -6.99
N PRO A 15 -4.49 15.12 -6.04
CA PRO A 15 -5.54 15.29 -5.06
C PRO A 15 -5.36 16.65 -4.36
N PRO A 16 -6.45 17.36 -4.08
CA PRO A 16 -6.38 18.69 -3.45
C PRO A 16 -5.57 18.60 -2.16
N LYS A 17 -4.84 19.67 -1.84
CA LYS A 17 -4.10 19.78 -0.56
C LYS A 17 -5.04 19.38 0.56
N ALA A 18 -4.68 18.36 1.33
CA ALA A 18 -5.50 17.92 2.44
C ALA A 18 -5.66 19.11 3.41
N VAL A 19 -6.81 19.70 3.38
CA VAL A 19 -7.27 20.60 4.44
C VAL A 19 -7.80 19.65 5.50
N PHE A 20 -7.18 19.64 6.68
CA PHE A 20 -7.75 18.91 7.82
C PHE A 20 -9.22 19.27 7.95
N PRO A 21 -10.13 18.30 8.12
CA PRO A 21 -11.51 18.62 8.41
C PRO A 21 -11.51 19.56 9.61
N SER A 22 -12.13 20.72 9.48
CA SER A 22 -12.29 21.68 10.57
C SER A 22 -13.04 21.09 11.77
N ASN A 23 -13.66 19.93 11.62
CA ASN A 23 -14.53 19.24 12.58
C ASN A 23 -14.09 17.81 12.81
N LEU A 24 -12.85 17.60 13.30
CA LEU A 24 -12.52 16.31 13.90
C LEU A 24 -13.35 16.11 15.17
N PRO A 25 -13.81 14.87 15.45
CA PRO A 25 -14.53 14.58 16.69
C PRO A 25 -13.75 15.05 17.92
N ASN A 26 -14.47 15.50 18.96
CA ASN A 26 -13.86 16.00 20.19
C ASN A 26 -12.78 15.05 20.73
N GLY A 27 -11.62 15.62 21.05
CA GLY A 27 -10.49 14.90 21.61
C GLY A 27 -9.57 14.21 20.62
N ILE A 28 -9.81 14.28 19.29
CA ILE A 28 -8.84 13.86 18.27
C ILE A 28 -8.02 15.08 17.83
N VAL A 29 -6.71 14.95 17.87
CA VAL A 29 -5.76 15.97 17.42
C VAL A 29 -5.09 15.50 16.14
N ALA A 30 -5.01 16.40 15.15
CA ALA A 30 -4.31 16.17 13.90
C ALA A 30 -3.16 17.16 13.71
N ARG A 31 -2.06 16.70 13.11
CA ARG A 31 -0.94 17.55 12.71
C ARG A 31 -0.29 17.06 11.42
N SER A 32 0.15 17.98 10.58
CA SER A 32 0.93 17.64 9.39
C SER A 32 2.38 17.35 9.75
N ILE A 33 2.94 16.36 9.09
CA ILE A 33 4.34 15.96 9.19
C ILE A 33 5.07 16.50 7.96
N ARG A 34 6.10 17.34 8.20
CA ARG A 34 6.93 17.97 7.16
C ARG A 34 8.40 18.01 7.58
N SER A 35 8.86 17.01 8.35
CA SER A 35 10.24 16.89 8.81
C SER A 35 10.97 15.76 8.10
N ASP A 36 12.28 15.86 7.95
CA ASP A 36 13.19 14.84 7.39
C ASP A 36 12.81 14.33 6.01
N GLY A 37 12.12 15.17 5.22
CA GLY A 37 11.59 14.83 3.91
C GLY A 37 10.30 14.00 3.96
N LEU A 38 9.72 13.78 5.14
CA LEU A 38 8.42 13.13 5.28
C LEU A 38 7.28 14.07 4.88
N ASN A 39 6.25 13.51 4.26
CA ASN A 39 5.01 14.20 3.96
C ASN A 39 3.84 13.31 4.39
N GLY A 40 3.20 13.67 5.49
CA GLY A 40 2.11 12.90 6.06
C GLY A 40 1.22 13.72 6.97
N ASP A 41 0.20 13.08 7.50
CA ASP A 41 -0.67 13.62 8.54
C ASP A 41 -0.78 12.59 9.65
N PHE A 42 -0.71 13.08 10.89
CA PHE A 42 -0.73 12.26 12.09
C PHE A 42 -1.94 12.61 12.94
N PHE A 43 -2.69 11.60 13.36
CA PHE A 43 -3.93 11.71 14.11
C PHE A 43 -3.82 10.89 15.38
N GLN A 44 -4.21 11.45 16.50
CA GLN A 44 -4.18 10.74 17.78
C GLN A 44 -5.24 11.29 18.74
N ARG A 45 -5.63 10.47 19.70
CA ARG A 45 -6.30 10.93 20.91
C ARG A 45 -5.23 11.07 22.00
N PRO A 46 -5.01 12.25 22.60
CA PRO A 46 -4.09 12.40 23.70
C PRO A 46 -4.39 11.37 24.80
N SER A 47 -3.39 10.61 25.19
CA SER A 47 -3.48 9.55 26.19
C SER A 47 -2.27 9.56 27.09
N ARG A 48 -2.44 9.17 28.36
CA ARG A 48 -1.32 8.96 29.29
C ARG A 48 -0.60 7.62 29.04
N LYS A 49 -1.25 6.70 28.33
CA LYS A 49 -0.66 5.42 27.93
C LYS A 49 -0.24 5.52 26.49
N PRO A 50 0.98 5.10 26.13
CA PRO A 50 1.39 4.99 24.73
C PRO A 50 0.43 4.07 23.96
N GLN A 51 0.19 4.43 22.71
CA GLN A 51 -0.70 3.73 21.80
C GLN A 51 0.10 3.16 20.63
N ARG A 52 -0.37 2.08 20.06
CA ARG A 52 0.22 1.50 18.87
C ARG A 52 0.01 2.44 17.66
N ALA A 53 1.00 2.56 16.78
CA ALA A 53 0.84 3.36 15.57
C ALA A 53 0.37 2.49 14.40
N LEU A 54 -0.63 3.00 13.66
CA LEU A 54 -1.09 2.48 12.39
C LEU A 54 -0.66 3.42 11.26
N ILE A 55 0.16 2.94 10.34
CA ILE A 55 0.57 3.69 9.15
C ILE A 55 -0.30 3.25 7.97
N MET A 56 -1.00 4.20 7.37
CA MET A 56 -1.91 3.96 6.25
C MET A 56 -1.24 4.40 4.94
N LEU A 57 -1.10 3.46 4.00
CA LEU A 57 -0.39 3.61 2.74
C LEU A 57 -1.37 3.54 1.57
N GLY A 58 -1.42 4.61 0.77
CA GLY A 58 -2.28 4.71 -0.41
C GLY A 58 -1.78 3.85 -1.57
N GLY A 59 -2.56 3.75 -2.63
CA GLY A 59 -2.25 3.01 -3.85
C GLY A 59 -1.50 3.83 -4.90
N SER A 60 -1.86 3.63 -6.18
CA SER A 60 -1.21 4.28 -7.32
C SER A 60 -1.65 5.73 -7.55
N GLU A 61 -2.60 6.23 -6.81
CA GLU A 61 -3.12 7.60 -6.89
C GLU A 61 -2.13 8.65 -6.37
N GLY A 62 -1.20 8.23 -5.50
CA GLY A 62 -0.23 9.11 -4.86
C GLY A 62 -0.83 10.05 -3.82
N GLY A 63 0.00 10.94 -3.28
CA GLY A 63 -0.42 11.90 -2.26
C GLY A 63 -0.81 11.24 -0.94
N LYS A 64 -1.57 11.96 -0.13
CA LYS A 64 -2.08 11.51 1.17
C LYS A 64 -3.52 11.01 1.05
N MET A 65 -3.75 9.94 0.30
CA MET A 65 -5.08 9.39 0.04
C MET A 65 -5.90 9.24 1.32
N TRP A 66 -5.31 8.64 2.34
CA TRP A 66 -5.98 8.35 3.60
C TRP A 66 -6.35 9.60 4.41
N SER A 67 -5.65 10.72 4.26
CA SER A 67 -6.01 11.96 4.95
C SER A 67 -7.40 12.46 4.58
N ASN A 68 -7.93 12.05 3.42
CA ASN A 68 -9.28 12.36 2.97
C ASN A 68 -10.33 11.34 3.48
N ALA A 69 -9.89 10.22 4.04
CA ALA A 69 -10.74 9.15 4.59
C ALA A 69 -10.94 9.36 6.11
N THR A 70 -11.45 10.52 6.49
CA THR A 70 -11.54 10.95 7.90
C THR A 70 -12.31 9.98 8.77
N ASN A 71 -13.41 9.40 8.27
CA ASN A 71 -14.21 8.46 9.05
C ASN A 71 -13.39 7.22 9.43
N GLN A 72 -12.64 6.66 8.47
CA GLN A 72 -11.79 5.50 8.68
C GLN A 72 -10.65 5.80 9.68
N ILE A 73 -10.05 6.99 9.58
CA ILE A 73 -9.02 7.43 10.54
C ILE A 73 -9.62 7.53 11.95
N VAL A 74 -10.79 8.15 12.09
CA VAL A 74 -11.48 8.33 13.37
C VAL A 74 -11.81 6.99 14.01
N GLU A 75 -12.24 6.00 13.23
CA GLU A 75 -12.52 4.65 13.72
C GLU A 75 -11.26 4.03 14.33
N PHE A 76 -10.11 4.06 13.65
CA PHE A 76 -8.87 3.52 14.21
C PHE A 76 -8.35 4.30 15.43
N VAL A 77 -8.52 5.63 15.45
CA VAL A 77 -8.17 6.43 16.63
C VAL A 77 -9.07 6.06 17.82
N ASN A 78 -10.35 5.75 17.59
CA ASN A 78 -11.26 5.29 18.61
C ASN A 78 -10.92 3.88 19.11
N GLU A 79 -10.33 3.02 18.26
CA GLU A 79 -9.79 1.71 18.64
C GLU A 79 -8.43 1.80 19.37
N GLY A 80 -7.95 3.01 19.65
CA GLY A 80 -6.73 3.23 20.42
C GLY A 80 -5.43 3.30 19.62
N TYR A 81 -5.50 3.50 18.31
CA TYR A 81 -4.32 3.73 17.49
C TYR A 81 -3.95 5.21 17.38
N CYS A 82 -2.65 5.48 17.32
CA CYS A 82 -2.14 6.68 16.66
C CYS A 82 -2.07 6.41 15.15
N VAL A 83 -2.70 7.23 14.32
CA VAL A 83 -2.82 6.98 12.88
C VAL A 83 -1.94 7.93 12.09
N MET A 84 -1.08 7.39 11.20
CA MET A 84 -0.28 8.15 10.26
C MET A 84 -0.75 7.88 8.83
N SER A 85 -1.29 8.90 8.15
CA SER A 85 -1.50 8.87 6.70
C SER A 85 -0.23 9.37 6.02
N LEU A 86 0.53 8.48 5.36
CA LEU A 86 1.85 8.79 4.82
C LEU A 86 1.81 8.82 3.29
N ALA A 87 2.17 9.97 2.69
CA ALA A 87 2.48 10.05 1.27
C ALA A 87 3.92 9.59 1.02
N TYR A 88 4.19 8.98 -0.12
CA TYR A 88 5.53 8.55 -0.53
C TYR A 88 5.86 8.88 -1.98
N PHE A 89 4.89 9.39 -2.74
CA PHE A 89 5.04 10.04 -4.04
C PHE A 89 3.80 10.93 -4.31
N GLY A 90 3.87 11.77 -5.34
CA GLY A 90 2.74 12.60 -5.77
C GLY A 90 2.30 13.64 -4.75
N ALA A 91 3.20 14.12 -3.89
CA ALA A 91 2.96 15.19 -2.93
C ALA A 91 4.17 16.12 -2.85
N ASP A 92 3.98 17.31 -2.27
CA ASP A 92 5.04 18.32 -2.15
C ASP A 92 6.30 17.75 -1.49
N GLY A 93 7.45 17.96 -2.14
CA GLY A 93 8.75 17.47 -1.65
C GLY A 93 9.02 15.98 -1.88
N LEU A 94 8.12 15.25 -2.54
CA LEU A 94 8.25 13.83 -2.86
C LEU A 94 8.36 13.62 -4.39
N PRO A 95 8.85 12.46 -4.84
CA PRO A 95 8.82 12.11 -6.26
C PRO A 95 7.41 12.22 -6.85
N ASN A 96 7.32 12.71 -8.09
CA ASN A 96 6.02 12.78 -8.79
C ASN A 96 5.49 11.40 -9.19
N ASP A 97 6.37 10.40 -9.27
CA ASP A 97 6.07 9.08 -9.81
C ASP A 97 6.32 7.97 -8.79
N LEU A 98 5.54 6.92 -8.92
CA LEU A 98 5.76 5.67 -8.22
C LEU A 98 6.89 4.88 -8.89
N ARG A 99 8.14 5.35 -8.74
CA ARG A 99 9.32 4.75 -9.35
C ARG A 99 10.54 4.96 -8.47
N GLY A 100 11.20 3.84 -8.11
CA GLY A 100 12.43 3.86 -7.34
C GLY A 100 12.30 4.49 -5.95
N ILE A 101 11.09 4.47 -5.36
CA ILE A 101 10.86 5.02 -4.02
C ILE A 101 11.73 4.27 -3.02
N PRO A 102 12.63 4.94 -2.27
CA PRO A 102 13.52 4.25 -1.35
C PRO A 102 12.75 3.72 -0.13
N LEU A 103 12.94 2.45 0.20
CA LEU A 103 12.32 1.85 1.39
C LEU A 103 12.85 2.51 2.68
N GLU A 104 14.01 3.11 2.64
CA GLU A 104 14.62 3.91 3.72
C GLU A 104 13.77 5.14 4.08
N TYR A 105 12.94 5.63 3.16
CA TYR A 105 11.97 6.68 3.45
C TYR A 105 11.00 6.26 4.58
N PHE A 106 10.59 5.01 4.57
CA PHE A 106 9.68 4.47 5.59
C PHE A 106 10.39 4.23 6.92
N ALA A 107 11.68 3.89 6.90
CA ALA A 107 12.48 3.83 8.12
C ALA A 107 12.54 5.19 8.84
N LYS A 108 12.58 6.31 8.09
CA LYS A 108 12.47 7.66 8.68
C LYS A 108 11.10 7.88 9.34
N ALA A 109 10.03 7.37 8.74
CA ALA A 109 8.69 7.46 9.34
C ALA A 109 8.60 6.63 10.64
N PHE A 110 9.20 5.44 10.67
CA PHE A 110 9.30 4.61 11.89
C PHE A 110 10.11 5.33 12.96
N HIS A 111 11.23 5.92 12.60
CA HIS A 111 12.02 6.72 13.52
C HIS A 111 11.24 7.93 14.05
N TRP A 112 10.55 8.68 13.17
CA TRP A 112 9.71 9.78 13.59
C TRP A 112 8.63 9.33 14.58
N LEU A 113 7.95 8.20 14.33
CA LEU A 113 6.96 7.64 15.25
C LEU A 113 7.57 7.27 16.61
N SER A 114 8.79 6.72 16.64
CA SER A 114 9.47 6.35 17.89
C SER A 114 9.81 7.54 18.78
N THR A 115 9.84 8.76 18.23
CA THR A 115 10.05 10.00 18.99
C THR A 115 8.77 10.62 19.55
N GLN A 116 7.59 10.03 19.27
CA GLN A 116 6.32 10.56 19.75
C GLN A 116 5.97 9.98 21.14
N GLU A 117 5.74 10.84 22.12
CA GLU A 117 5.48 10.44 23.52
C GLU A 117 4.31 9.44 23.68
N ASN A 118 3.29 9.54 22.82
CA ASN A 118 2.09 8.71 22.89
C ASN A 118 2.15 7.48 21.98
N VAL A 119 3.30 7.14 21.40
CA VAL A 119 3.46 6.00 20.50
C VAL A 119 4.33 4.94 21.15
N ILE A 120 3.89 3.68 21.10
CA ILE A 120 4.73 2.54 21.47
C ILE A 120 5.82 2.41 20.40
N PRO A 121 7.11 2.56 20.75
CA PRO A 121 8.18 2.49 19.78
C PRO A 121 8.39 1.06 19.26
N ASN A 122 8.76 0.94 18.00
CA ASN A 122 9.11 -0.33 17.35
C ASN A 122 7.98 -1.39 17.32
N ASP A 123 6.73 -0.94 17.40
CA ASP A 123 5.55 -1.79 17.31
C ASP A 123 4.49 -1.10 16.43
N TYR A 124 4.64 -1.26 15.12
CA TYR A 124 3.79 -0.58 14.14
C TYR A 124 2.91 -1.55 13.37
N ALA A 125 1.67 -1.11 13.13
CA ALA A 125 0.78 -1.73 12.19
C ALA A 125 0.84 -0.99 10.84
N LEU A 126 0.80 -1.72 9.73
CA LEU A 126 0.66 -1.15 8.39
C LEU A 126 -0.68 -1.57 7.79
N LEU A 127 -1.37 -0.61 7.19
CA LEU A 127 -2.53 -0.86 6.35
C LEU A 127 -2.24 -0.26 4.98
N GLY A 128 -2.26 -1.10 3.94
CA GLY A 128 -2.03 -0.66 2.58
C GLY A 128 -3.11 -1.13 1.62
N VAL A 129 -3.41 -0.33 0.59
CA VAL A 129 -4.32 -0.71 -0.49
C VAL A 129 -3.58 -0.74 -1.81
N SER A 130 -3.84 -1.78 -2.63
CA SER A 130 -3.26 -1.88 -3.98
C SER A 130 -1.72 -1.82 -3.95
N ARG A 131 -1.08 -0.81 -4.54
CA ARG A 131 0.37 -0.58 -4.44
C ARG A 131 0.84 -0.33 -3.01
N GLY A 132 0.02 0.29 -2.20
CA GLY A 132 0.29 0.43 -0.77
C GLY A 132 0.25 -0.92 -0.03
N ALA A 133 -0.55 -1.88 -0.49
CA ALA A 133 -0.56 -3.24 0.06
C ALA A 133 0.71 -4.03 -0.32
N GLU A 134 1.17 -3.91 -1.58
CA GLU A 134 2.47 -4.43 -2.01
C GLU A 134 3.59 -3.87 -1.13
N LEU A 135 3.56 -2.55 -0.89
CA LEU A 135 4.51 -1.85 -0.04
C LEU A 135 4.43 -2.30 1.42
N ALA A 136 3.24 -2.38 2.01
CA ALA A 136 3.07 -2.81 3.41
C ALA A 136 3.65 -4.20 3.66
N LEU A 137 3.41 -5.15 2.74
CA LEU A 137 3.99 -6.49 2.81
C LEU A 137 5.52 -6.47 2.64
N LEU A 138 6.02 -5.66 1.71
CA LEU A 138 7.45 -5.51 1.47
C LEU A 138 8.18 -4.90 2.68
N LEU A 139 7.61 -3.87 3.30
CA LEU A 139 8.12 -3.27 4.53
C LEU A 139 8.07 -4.25 5.70
N GLY A 140 6.94 -4.91 5.92
CA GLY A 140 6.79 -5.89 6.98
C GLY A 140 7.78 -7.06 6.86
N SER A 141 8.14 -7.45 5.63
CA SER A 141 9.14 -8.51 5.39
C SER A 141 10.58 -8.09 5.64
N ARG A 142 10.86 -6.77 5.84
CA ARG A 142 12.21 -6.20 5.96
C ARG A 142 12.48 -5.50 7.28
N TYR A 143 11.45 -4.87 7.85
CA TYR A 143 11.56 -4.05 9.04
C TYR A 143 10.89 -4.75 10.23
N PRO A 144 11.67 -5.20 11.22
CA PRO A 144 11.13 -5.97 12.36
C PRO A 144 10.22 -5.14 13.27
N GLU A 145 10.23 -3.81 13.14
CA GLU A 145 9.33 -2.90 13.85
C GLU A 145 7.89 -3.00 13.35
N VAL A 146 7.67 -3.55 12.16
CA VAL A 146 6.34 -3.81 11.63
C VAL A 146 5.82 -5.13 12.21
N ARG A 147 4.82 -5.01 13.08
CA ARG A 147 4.26 -6.12 13.86
C ARG A 147 2.85 -6.53 13.44
N THR A 148 2.25 -5.87 12.49
CA THR A 148 0.94 -6.24 11.93
C THR A 148 0.85 -5.69 10.51
N VAL A 149 0.31 -6.46 9.59
CA VAL A 149 0.08 -6.01 8.21
C VAL A 149 -1.34 -6.33 7.78
N VAL A 150 -2.05 -5.30 7.31
CA VAL A 150 -3.32 -5.42 6.57
C VAL A 150 -3.06 -5.03 5.13
N ALA A 151 -3.25 -5.97 4.21
CA ALA A 151 -2.96 -5.81 2.80
C ALA A 151 -4.24 -5.97 1.97
N ILE A 152 -4.77 -4.85 1.45
CA ILE A 152 -6.03 -4.79 0.71
C ILE A 152 -5.73 -4.80 -0.79
N ALA A 153 -6.33 -5.72 -1.53
CA ALA A 153 -6.04 -5.98 -2.94
C ALA A 153 -4.53 -6.11 -3.20
N PRO A 154 -3.81 -7.01 -2.50
CA PRO A 154 -2.35 -7.08 -2.51
C PRO A 154 -1.78 -7.70 -3.78
N SER A 155 -0.47 -7.48 -3.97
CA SER A 155 0.38 -8.26 -4.85
C SER A 155 1.31 -9.19 -4.07
N SER A 156 1.55 -10.41 -4.58
CA SER A 156 2.51 -11.36 -4.01
C SER A 156 3.96 -11.13 -4.47
N VAL A 157 4.15 -10.22 -5.42
CA VAL A 157 5.44 -9.88 -6.03
C VAL A 157 5.56 -8.37 -6.16
N VAL A 158 6.78 -7.88 -6.29
CA VAL A 158 7.02 -6.50 -6.68
C VAL A 158 6.77 -6.35 -8.18
N PHE A 159 5.99 -5.33 -8.55
CA PHE A 159 5.79 -4.93 -9.94
C PHE A 159 6.48 -3.60 -10.27
N PRO A 160 6.73 -3.31 -11.56
CA PRO A 160 7.30 -2.02 -11.95
C PRO A 160 6.33 -0.88 -11.65
N GLY A 161 6.87 0.32 -11.47
CA GLY A 161 6.07 1.54 -11.44
C GLY A 161 5.27 1.73 -12.74
N PRO A 162 4.06 2.29 -12.69
CA PRO A 162 3.27 2.54 -13.89
C PRO A 162 3.99 3.54 -14.80
N PRO A 163 4.02 3.31 -16.12
CA PRO A 163 4.59 4.28 -17.05
C PRO A 163 3.69 5.51 -17.18
N LYS A 164 4.29 6.69 -17.39
CA LYS A 164 3.59 7.96 -17.62
C LYS A 164 2.95 8.08 -19.01
N GLY A 165 3.21 7.15 -19.89
CA GLY A 165 2.71 7.16 -21.27
C GLY A 165 3.52 6.22 -22.16
N LEU A 166 3.21 6.23 -23.47
CA LEU A 166 3.82 5.31 -24.42
C LEU A 166 5.35 5.47 -24.52
N LEU A 167 5.86 6.69 -24.57
CA LEU A 167 7.29 6.94 -24.66
C LEU A 167 8.04 6.46 -23.42
N ASP A 168 7.44 6.62 -22.24
CA ASP A 168 8.03 6.13 -21.00
C ASP A 168 7.99 4.59 -20.94
N ALA A 169 6.90 3.98 -21.41
CA ALA A 169 6.81 2.53 -21.54
C ALA A 169 7.86 1.93 -22.49
N LEU A 170 8.28 2.67 -23.51
CA LEU A 170 9.32 2.26 -24.47
C LEU A 170 10.75 2.42 -23.93
N ARG A 171 10.97 3.30 -22.93
CA ARG A 171 12.29 3.53 -22.32
C ARG A 171 12.73 2.42 -21.35
N GLY A 172 11.83 1.52 -21.03
CA GLY A 172 12.08 0.43 -20.10
C GLY A 172 11.23 0.52 -18.82
N GLN A 173 11.20 -0.57 -18.10
CA GLN A 173 10.45 -0.67 -16.85
C GLN A 173 11.41 -0.53 -15.68
N HIS A 174 10.99 0.20 -14.66
CA HIS A 174 11.72 0.41 -13.44
C HIS A 174 10.89 -0.07 -12.25
N SER A 175 11.55 -0.59 -11.22
CA SER A 175 10.87 -0.95 -9.99
C SER A 175 10.14 0.25 -9.38
N ALA A 176 8.99 0.00 -8.75
CA ALA A 176 8.36 1.01 -7.91
C ALA A 176 9.25 1.38 -6.71
N TRP A 177 10.08 0.45 -6.24
CA TRP A 177 10.84 0.55 -5.00
C TRP A 177 12.34 0.41 -5.22
N SER A 178 13.12 1.05 -4.35
CA SER A 178 14.58 0.86 -4.23
C SER A 178 14.96 0.56 -2.78
N PHE A 179 16.13 -0.09 -2.60
CA PHE A 179 16.72 -0.36 -1.31
C PHE A 179 18.25 -0.39 -1.42
N GLY A 180 18.93 0.32 -0.54
CA GLY A 180 20.39 0.45 -0.60
C GLY A 180 20.88 1.09 -1.92
N GLY A 181 20.10 2.02 -2.48
CA GLY A 181 20.40 2.68 -3.76
C GLY A 181 20.19 1.80 -5.00
N LYS A 182 19.63 0.58 -4.86
CA LYS A 182 19.38 -0.35 -5.98
C LYS A 182 17.89 -0.60 -6.13
N GLU A 183 17.45 -0.83 -7.36
CA GLU A 183 16.06 -1.25 -7.61
C GLU A 183 15.76 -2.57 -6.91
N VAL A 184 14.61 -2.65 -6.25
CA VAL A 184 14.09 -3.94 -5.77
C VAL A 184 13.68 -4.76 -6.99
N THR A 185 14.08 -6.03 -7.02
CA THR A 185 13.74 -6.94 -8.11
C THR A 185 12.24 -7.00 -8.32
N PHE A 186 11.79 -6.91 -9.57
CA PHE A 186 10.38 -6.86 -9.93
C PHE A 186 10.05 -7.82 -11.08
N VAL A 187 8.77 -8.15 -11.25
CA VAL A 187 8.28 -8.94 -12.38
C VAL A 187 7.98 -8.00 -13.54
N PRO A 188 8.72 -8.06 -14.66
CA PRO A 188 8.49 -7.19 -15.79
C PRO A 188 7.18 -7.54 -16.50
N ILE A 189 6.39 -6.51 -16.81
CA ILE A 189 5.16 -6.62 -17.60
C ILE A 189 5.52 -6.84 -19.08
N PRO A 190 5.09 -7.94 -19.71
CA PRO A 190 5.45 -8.18 -21.11
C PRO A 190 4.76 -7.16 -22.01
N PHE A 191 5.51 -6.60 -22.95
CA PHE A 191 4.92 -5.81 -24.03
C PHE A 191 4.13 -6.76 -24.94
N SER A 192 2.81 -6.57 -25.02
CA SER A 192 1.92 -7.41 -25.80
C SER A 192 0.64 -6.67 -26.16
N TRP A 193 -0.11 -7.18 -27.12
CA TRP A 193 -1.43 -6.66 -27.45
C TRP A 193 -2.38 -6.66 -26.24
N THR A 194 -2.29 -7.67 -25.39
CA THR A 194 -3.06 -7.75 -24.14
C THR A 194 -2.71 -6.59 -23.19
N THR A 195 -1.43 -6.24 -23.10
CA THR A 195 -0.95 -5.11 -22.30
C THR A 195 -1.50 -3.79 -22.82
N LEU A 196 -1.38 -3.56 -24.12
CA LEU A 196 -1.89 -2.36 -24.76
C LEU A 196 -3.41 -2.22 -24.57
N ARG A 197 -4.16 -3.29 -24.80
CA ARG A 197 -5.61 -3.32 -24.57
C ARG A 197 -5.97 -3.04 -23.13
N GLY A 198 -5.24 -3.64 -22.17
CA GLY A 198 -5.45 -3.42 -20.72
C GLY A 198 -5.21 -1.97 -20.32
N MET A 199 -4.20 -1.31 -20.89
CA MET A 199 -3.91 0.10 -20.66
C MET A 199 -5.03 1.01 -21.18
N ILE A 200 -5.59 0.69 -22.36
CA ILE A 200 -6.68 1.48 -22.99
C ILE A 200 -8.01 1.28 -22.24
N THR A 201 -8.35 0.05 -21.88
CA THR A 201 -9.67 -0.30 -21.33
C THR A 201 -9.75 -0.22 -19.80
N GLY A 202 -8.61 -0.05 -19.11
CA GLY A 202 -8.51 -0.14 -17.65
C GLY A 202 -8.61 -1.58 -17.09
N LYS A 203 -8.96 -2.58 -17.91
CA LYS A 203 -9.03 -4.00 -17.52
C LYS A 203 -7.66 -4.64 -17.63
N ARG A 204 -6.87 -4.56 -16.57
CA ARG A 204 -5.43 -4.89 -16.57
C ARG A 204 -5.12 -6.30 -16.08
N THR A 205 -6.06 -7.02 -15.48
CA THR A 205 -5.83 -8.33 -14.84
C THR A 205 -5.08 -9.31 -15.75
N ARG A 206 -5.50 -9.47 -17.01
CA ARG A 206 -4.83 -10.36 -17.97
C ARG A 206 -3.37 -9.99 -18.28
N MET A 207 -3.04 -8.71 -18.18
CA MET A 207 -1.65 -8.23 -18.36
C MET A 207 -0.76 -8.73 -17.22
N PHE A 208 -1.24 -8.63 -15.99
CA PHE A 208 -0.54 -9.11 -14.81
C PHE A 208 -0.51 -10.64 -14.76
N GLU A 209 -1.59 -11.34 -15.11
CA GLU A 209 -1.61 -12.80 -15.24
C GLU A 209 -0.51 -13.31 -16.19
N LYS A 210 -0.33 -12.67 -17.35
CA LYS A 210 0.77 -13.00 -18.27
C LYS A 210 2.16 -12.76 -17.67
N ALA A 211 2.32 -11.68 -16.91
CA ALA A 211 3.58 -11.40 -16.22
C ALA A 211 3.89 -12.49 -15.18
N LEU A 212 2.88 -12.93 -14.44
CA LEU A 212 2.99 -13.97 -13.41
C LEU A 212 3.29 -15.39 -13.96
N GLN A 213 3.16 -15.62 -15.27
CA GLN A 213 3.60 -16.88 -15.90
C GLN A 213 5.12 -17.03 -15.94
N LYS A 214 5.89 -15.95 -15.78
CA LYS A 214 7.36 -15.95 -15.77
C LYS A 214 7.93 -16.46 -14.42
N LYS A 215 7.85 -17.76 -14.17
CA LYS A 215 8.17 -18.39 -12.86
C LYS A 215 9.47 -17.91 -12.23
N LYS A 216 10.58 -17.80 -13.01
CA LYS A 216 11.88 -17.33 -12.49
C LYS A 216 11.82 -15.86 -12.01
N ALA A 217 11.16 -14.99 -12.76
CA ALA A 217 11.00 -13.59 -12.37
C ALA A 217 10.07 -13.45 -11.16
N VAL A 218 9.00 -14.23 -11.12
CA VAL A 218 8.06 -14.29 -9.98
C VAL A 218 8.77 -14.70 -8.71
N GLU A 219 9.56 -15.79 -8.73
CA GLU A 219 10.29 -16.22 -7.53
C GLU A 219 11.36 -15.20 -7.10
N ALA A 220 12.05 -14.58 -8.04
CA ALA A 220 13.05 -13.56 -7.75
C ALA A 220 12.44 -12.27 -7.15
N ALA A 221 11.22 -11.90 -7.57
CA ALA A 221 10.51 -10.71 -7.14
C ALA A 221 9.47 -10.98 -6.03
N ALA A 222 9.37 -12.23 -5.55
CA ALA A 222 8.38 -12.61 -4.54
C ALA A 222 8.61 -11.85 -3.23
N ILE A 223 7.54 -11.30 -2.67
CA ILE A 223 7.58 -10.69 -1.35
C ILE A 223 7.68 -11.82 -0.32
N ARG A 224 8.69 -11.75 0.55
CA ARG A 224 8.99 -12.78 1.56
C ARG A 224 8.09 -12.60 2.78
N VAL A 225 6.77 -12.80 2.59
CA VAL A 225 5.76 -12.60 3.65
C VAL A 225 6.03 -13.44 4.89
N GLU A 226 6.72 -14.57 4.75
CA GLU A 226 7.16 -15.42 5.86
C GLU A 226 8.17 -14.77 6.81
N ASN A 227 8.78 -13.66 6.40
CA ASN A 227 9.70 -12.88 7.26
C ASN A 227 8.98 -11.86 8.14
N ILE A 228 7.69 -11.59 7.91
CA ILE A 228 6.90 -10.66 8.72
C ILE A 228 6.85 -11.15 10.17
N GLN A 229 7.02 -10.23 11.12
CA GLN A 229 7.14 -10.57 12.54
C GLN A 229 5.84 -10.31 13.32
N GLY A 230 4.68 -10.66 12.72
CA GLY A 230 3.37 -10.48 13.35
C GLY A 230 2.21 -10.91 12.47
N PRO A 231 0.97 -10.72 12.92
CA PRO A 231 -0.23 -11.11 12.20
C PRO A 231 -0.39 -10.44 10.83
N ILE A 232 -1.00 -11.15 9.88
CA ILE A 232 -1.24 -10.69 8.52
C ILE A 232 -2.70 -10.91 8.12
N LEU A 233 -3.38 -9.86 7.67
CA LEU A 233 -4.66 -9.96 6.99
C LEU A 233 -4.49 -9.62 5.52
N PHE A 234 -4.85 -10.57 4.64
CA PHE A 234 -5.03 -10.33 3.22
C PHE A 234 -6.52 -10.13 2.94
N VAL A 235 -6.84 -9.04 2.25
CA VAL A 235 -8.19 -8.78 1.74
C VAL A 235 -8.11 -8.71 0.22
N SER A 236 -8.88 -9.52 -0.48
CA SER A 236 -8.88 -9.55 -1.94
C SER A 236 -10.28 -9.44 -2.53
N PHE A 237 -10.34 -9.25 -3.84
CA PHE A 237 -11.59 -9.04 -4.56
C PHE A 237 -11.66 -9.95 -5.78
N SER A 238 -12.65 -10.86 -5.83
CA SER A 238 -12.78 -11.85 -6.90
C SER A 238 -13.11 -11.23 -8.27
N ARG A 239 -13.69 -10.01 -8.29
CA ARG A 239 -13.90 -9.22 -9.51
C ARG A 239 -12.87 -8.09 -9.69
N ASP A 240 -11.65 -8.30 -9.20
CA ASP A 240 -10.56 -7.34 -9.37
C ASP A 240 -10.17 -7.22 -10.85
N GLN A 241 -10.39 -6.04 -11.42
CA GLN A 241 -10.10 -5.74 -12.83
C GLN A 241 -8.69 -5.13 -13.04
N VAL A 242 -7.97 -4.86 -11.96
CA VAL A 242 -6.59 -4.30 -12.01
C VAL A 242 -5.58 -5.44 -12.07
N TRP A 243 -5.57 -6.32 -11.08
CA TRP A 243 -4.70 -7.50 -11.03
C TRP A 243 -5.35 -8.67 -10.28
N PRO A 244 -4.84 -9.91 -10.39
CA PRO A 244 -5.48 -11.07 -9.77
C PRO A 244 -5.20 -11.15 -8.25
N SER A 245 -5.72 -10.18 -7.46
CA SER A 245 -5.44 -10.07 -6.02
C SER A 245 -5.83 -11.32 -5.24
N THR A 246 -6.94 -11.98 -5.56
CA THR A 246 -7.38 -13.23 -4.92
C THR A 246 -6.36 -14.36 -5.14
N TRP A 247 -5.89 -14.55 -6.38
CA TRP A 247 -4.89 -15.56 -6.68
C TRP A 247 -3.58 -15.25 -5.98
N MET A 248 -3.12 -14.00 -6.02
CA MET A 248 -1.87 -13.59 -5.38
C MET A 248 -1.94 -13.74 -3.85
N SER A 249 -3.07 -13.41 -3.21
CA SER A 249 -3.30 -13.67 -1.79
C SER A 249 -3.23 -15.16 -1.46
N SER A 250 -3.85 -16.00 -2.29
CA SER A 250 -3.80 -17.47 -2.11
C SER A 250 -2.37 -18.03 -2.23
N GLN A 251 -1.53 -17.47 -3.12
CA GLN A 251 -0.12 -17.84 -3.23
C GLN A 251 0.66 -17.47 -1.95
N MET A 252 0.39 -16.28 -1.39
CA MET A 252 1.01 -15.87 -0.12
C MET A 252 0.54 -16.73 1.05
N MET A 253 -0.75 -17.06 1.14
CA MET A 253 -1.28 -18.00 2.13
C MET A 253 -0.61 -19.37 2.04
N GLN A 254 -0.42 -19.90 0.81
CA GLN A 254 0.30 -21.16 0.62
C GLN A 254 1.76 -21.05 1.07
N ARG A 255 2.44 -19.95 0.70
CA ARG A 255 3.83 -19.71 1.11
C ARG A 255 3.98 -19.66 2.64
N LEU A 256 3.06 -19.02 3.36
CA LEU A 256 3.08 -18.98 4.82
C LEU A 256 2.93 -20.36 5.43
N ARG A 257 2.03 -21.21 4.89
CA ARG A 257 1.90 -22.62 5.32
C ARG A 257 3.18 -23.40 5.08
N ASP A 258 3.73 -23.33 3.86
CA ASP A 258 4.91 -24.09 3.45
C ASP A 258 6.17 -23.70 4.24
N ARG A 259 6.21 -22.47 4.76
CA ARG A 259 7.32 -21.93 5.56
C ARG A 259 7.11 -22.02 7.06
N GLY A 260 6.01 -22.62 7.51
CA GLY A 260 5.70 -22.79 8.94
C GLY A 260 5.56 -21.45 9.68
N PHE A 261 4.88 -20.49 9.07
CA PHE A 261 4.72 -19.18 9.67
C PHE A 261 3.96 -19.27 11.01
N ARG A 262 4.50 -18.65 12.04
CA ARG A 262 4.07 -18.88 13.44
C ARG A 262 3.01 -17.91 13.94
N PHE A 263 2.81 -16.77 13.25
CA PHE A 263 1.84 -15.77 13.66
C PHE A 263 0.48 -16.04 13.02
N HIS A 264 -0.56 -15.41 13.53
CA HIS A 264 -1.89 -15.48 12.93
C HIS A 264 -1.88 -14.87 11.52
N TYR A 265 -2.53 -15.54 10.57
CA TYR A 265 -2.71 -15.02 9.21
C TYR A 265 -4.03 -15.51 8.62
N GLU A 266 -4.70 -14.63 7.93
CA GLU A 266 -5.98 -14.95 7.32
C GLU A 266 -6.16 -14.24 5.97
N HIS A 267 -7.06 -14.76 5.17
CA HIS A 267 -7.43 -14.23 3.86
C HIS A 267 -8.94 -14.15 3.74
N SER A 268 -9.45 -12.95 3.50
CA SER A 268 -10.86 -12.69 3.21
C SER A 268 -10.99 -12.25 1.76
N ASP A 269 -11.80 -12.97 0.98
CA ASP A 269 -12.10 -12.64 -0.40
C ASP A 269 -13.54 -12.19 -0.55
N TYR A 270 -13.76 -11.09 -1.27
CA TYR A 270 -15.08 -10.50 -1.45
C TYR A 270 -15.45 -10.40 -2.92
N ASP A 271 -16.72 -10.69 -3.24
CA ASP A 271 -17.23 -10.58 -4.62
C ASP A 271 -17.50 -9.13 -5.01
N THR A 272 -16.43 -8.37 -5.15
CA THR A 272 -16.47 -6.95 -5.54
C THR A 272 -15.26 -6.56 -6.37
N THR A 273 -15.13 -5.27 -6.73
CA THR A 273 -14.09 -4.72 -7.59
C THR A 273 -12.92 -4.14 -6.79
N HIS A 274 -11.77 -3.93 -7.45
CA HIS A 274 -10.52 -3.44 -6.88
C HIS A 274 -10.66 -2.20 -5.98
N SER A 275 -11.53 -1.28 -6.37
CA SER A 275 -11.67 0.01 -5.69
C SER A 275 -12.72 0.03 -4.58
N ASN A 276 -13.45 -1.06 -4.38
CA ASN A 276 -14.55 -1.11 -3.41
C ASN A 276 -14.12 -1.64 -2.04
N TRP A 277 -12.95 -1.22 -1.57
CA TRP A 277 -12.37 -1.67 -0.30
C TRP A 277 -13.07 -1.12 0.95
N SER A 278 -13.81 -0.02 0.82
CA SER A 278 -14.49 0.65 1.95
C SER A 278 -15.93 0.19 2.17
N PHE A 279 -16.43 -0.82 1.41
CA PHE A 279 -17.76 -1.33 1.68
C PHE A 279 -17.81 -2.08 3.02
N GLU A 280 -18.94 -2.00 3.69
CA GLU A 280 -19.08 -2.32 5.09
C GLU A 280 -18.53 -3.69 5.50
N PRO A 281 -18.85 -4.84 4.86
CA PRO A 281 -18.33 -6.14 5.28
C PRO A 281 -16.81 -6.26 5.23
N CYS A 282 -16.17 -5.59 4.25
CA CYS A 282 -14.72 -5.55 4.14
C CYS A 282 -14.10 -4.71 5.25
N TRP A 283 -14.68 -3.52 5.46
CA TRP A 283 -14.16 -2.58 6.46
C TRP A 283 -14.32 -3.10 7.88
N ALA A 284 -15.47 -3.70 8.22
CA ALA A 284 -15.71 -4.35 9.50
C ALA A 284 -14.67 -5.44 9.81
N LYS A 285 -14.32 -6.26 8.80
CA LYS A 285 -13.29 -7.29 8.95
C LYS A 285 -11.91 -6.70 9.27
N ILE A 286 -11.56 -5.58 8.63
CA ILE A 286 -10.30 -4.87 8.90
C ILE A 286 -10.28 -4.31 10.32
N LEU A 287 -11.36 -3.67 10.74
CA LEU A 287 -11.51 -3.14 12.10
C LEU A 287 -11.40 -4.24 13.15
N ASP A 288 -12.11 -5.34 12.98
CA ASP A 288 -12.06 -6.47 13.93
C ASP A 288 -10.67 -7.08 14.03
N PHE A 289 -9.98 -7.24 12.89
CA PHE A 289 -8.61 -7.76 12.89
C PHE A 289 -7.66 -6.82 13.65
N LEU A 290 -7.72 -5.52 13.40
CA LEU A 290 -6.87 -4.53 14.06
C LEU A 290 -7.24 -4.32 15.52
N ARG A 291 -8.53 -4.37 15.88
CA ARG A 291 -8.99 -4.31 17.29
C ARG A 291 -8.33 -5.41 18.13
N GLY A 292 -8.24 -6.63 17.60
CA GLY A 292 -7.56 -7.74 18.27
C GLY A 292 -6.05 -7.55 18.42
N GLN A 293 -5.47 -6.49 17.82
CA GLN A 293 -4.03 -6.20 17.84
C GLN A 293 -3.70 -4.87 18.55
N ALA A 294 -4.69 -4.11 19.01
CA ALA A 294 -4.50 -2.78 19.61
C ALA A 294 -3.99 -2.81 21.07
N SER A 295 -4.09 -3.97 21.73
CA SER A 295 -3.75 -4.18 23.16
C SER A 295 -2.33 -4.67 23.36
#